data_a2e53155de3a272137abf6ba105a64ca
#
_entry.id   a2e53155de3a272137abf6ba105a64ca
#
_cell.length_a   1.000
_cell.length_b   1.000
_cell.length_c   1.000
_cell.angle_alpha   90.00
_cell.angle_beta   90.00
_cell.angle_gamma   90.00
#
_symmetry.space_group_name_H-M   'P 1'
#
loop_
_entity.id
_entity.type
_entity.pdbx_description
1 polymer ?
#
loop_
_entity_poly.entity_id
_entity_poly.type
_entity_poly.pdbx_seq_one_letter_code
_entity_poly.pdbx_strand_id
1 'polypeptide(L)'
;MAVLTEKENFMRMFKGEIPEWIPRYTLGPVRGLEGVAPAVGVVAPEMLSAHRRRGGGKDIWGVEYITSKEAAGGLLPKTWDFILDDVTKWRDVIKAPSLDDIDWEMACKKDLEACGVDRSKTALASMAASGYFQTLMAFMGFTEGLCALYDEPEACHELFDYLSDFYCTIIENTIDYYKPDLFNIVDDTAAWGNPFVSLEMFREYFLPLYDREAKFARDRGIPICYHNCGKCEIFIDDMVKIGVDSWNPAQICNDLDAVQEKYGNKLMLCGCWDPVKITDPKLTDEDIYDYLQKIANDRAKNGGFCFLATILIPDEGDSRMLHVNDVVNKAIYEIGHNFYK
;
A
#
# COMPACT_ATOMS: atom_id res chain seq x y z
N MET A 1 12.19 -26.03 19.86
CA MET A 1 10.97 -25.31 19.41
C MET A 1 10.97 -25.32 17.89
N ALA A 2 9.81 -25.45 17.25
CA ALA A 2 9.75 -25.31 15.79
C ALA A 2 10.15 -23.87 15.41
N VAL A 3 10.93 -23.72 14.36
CA VAL A 3 11.31 -22.39 13.85
C VAL A 3 10.06 -21.77 13.23
N LEU A 4 9.70 -20.55 13.63
CA LEU A 4 8.56 -19.82 13.04
C LEU A 4 8.80 -19.56 11.54
N THR A 5 7.73 -19.55 10.76
CA THR A 5 7.74 -19.04 9.40
C THR A 5 7.73 -17.51 9.39
N GLU A 6 8.11 -16.88 8.26
CA GLU A 6 8.01 -15.44 8.10
C GLU A 6 6.57 -14.92 8.33
N LYS A 7 5.57 -15.68 7.86
CA LYS A 7 4.15 -15.42 8.11
C LYS A 7 3.82 -15.44 9.60
N GLU A 8 4.15 -16.51 10.29
CA GLU A 8 3.84 -16.65 11.73
C GLU A 8 4.48 -15.53 12.54
N ASN A 9 5.75 -15.23 12.26
CA ASN A 9 6.47 -14.14 12.92
C ASN A 9 5.84 -12.77 12.63
N PHE A 10 5.45 -12.49 11.40
CA PHE A 10 4.79 -11.24 11.01
C PHE A 10 3.41 -11.10 11.69
N MET A 11 2.60 -12.15 11.67
CA MET A 11 1.23 -12.12 12.21
C MET A 11 1.18 -12.00 13.74
N ARG A 12 2.28 -12.25 14.45
CA ARG A 12 2.39 -11.99 15.92
C ARG A 12 2.17 -10.52 16.25
N MET A 13 2.64 -9.61 15.38
CA MET A 13 2.52 -8.17 15.63
C MET A 13 1.06 -7.71 15.68
N PHE A 14 0.17 -8.31 14.91
CA PHE A 14 -1.28 -8.02 14.95
C PHE A 14 -1.99 -8.58 16.19
N LYS A 15 -1.28 -9.39 17.00
CA LYS A 15 -1.72 -9.86 18.30
C LYS A 15 -1.12 -9.04 19.45
N GLY A 16 -0.37 -7.97 19.13
CA GLY A 16 0.35 -7.16 20.11
C GLY A 16 1.61 -7.84 20.70
N GLU A 17 2.07 -8.94 20.08
CA GLU A 17 3.26 -9.66 20.50
C GLU A 17 4.53 -9.06 19.86
N ILE A 18 5.66 -9.17 20.56
CA ILE A 18 6.97 -8.88 19.97
C ILE A 18 7.34 -10.06 19.03
N PRO A 19 7.70 -9.80 17.77
CA PRO A 19 8.14 -10.86 16.87
C PRO A 19 9.51 -11.41 17.30
N GLU A 20 9.89 -12.61 16.83
CA GLU A 20 11.22 -13.19 17.13
C GLU A 20 12.35 -12.50 16.35
N TRP A 21 12.03 -11.89 15.22
CA TRP A 21 12.89 -11.00 14.43
C TRP A 21 12.06 -9.89 13.80
N ILE A 22 12.70 -8.77 13.43
CA ILE A 22 11.98 -7.69 12.74
C ILE A 22 11.55 -8.20 11.37
N PRO A 23 10.23 -8.25 11.08
CA PRO A 23 9.74 -8.70 9.79
C PRO A 23 10.10 -7.76 8.65
N ARG A 24 10.06 -8.30 7.45
CA ARG A 24 10.37 -7.60 6.22
C ARG A 24 9.19 -7.68 5.25
N TYR A 25 8.59 -6.54 4.96
CA TYR A 25 7.58 -6.40 3.92
C TYR A 25 8.29 -6.13 2.57
N THR A 26 8.10 -7.00 1.60
CA THR A 26 8.64 -6.82 0.24
C THR A 26 7.54 -7.07 -0.78
N LEU A 27 7.64 -6.40 -1.94
CA LEU A 27 6.66 -6.56 -3.02
C LEU A 27 6.98 -7.74 -3.96
N GLY A 28 8.00 -8.55 -3.65
CA GLY A 28 8.37 -9.70 -4.46
C GLY A 28 9.62 -10.41 -3.96
N PRO A 29 10.10 -11.41 -4.71
CA PRO A 29 11.36 -12.09 -4.41
C PRO A 29 12.53 -11.12 -4.46
N VAL A 30 13.52 -11.35 -3.59
CA VAL A 30 14.68 -10.49 -3.44
C VAL A 30 15.95 -11.24 -3.90
N ARG A 31 16.70 -10.62 -4.78
CA ARG A 31 17.99 -11.13 -5.24
C ARG A 31 18.98 -11.24 -4.06
N GLY A 32 19.71 -12.34 -3.99
CA GLY A 32 20.67 -12.62 -2.89
C GLY A 32 20.00 -13.16 -1.61
N LEU A 33 18.68 -13.32 -1.60
CA LEU A 33 17.91 -13.97 -0.54
C LEU A 33 17.01 -15.09 -1.10
N GLU A 34 17.51 -15.80 -2.10
CA GLU A 34 16.80 -16.92 -2.74
C GLU A 34 16.48 -17.99 -1.70
N GLY A 35 15.22 -18.42 -1.67
CA GLY A 35 14.73 -19.39 -0.70
C GLY A 35 14.27 -18.80 0.63
N VAL A 36 14.46 -17.50 0.88
CA VAL A 36 13.83 -16.78 2.00
C VAL A 36 12.47 -16.30 1.56
N ALA A 37 11.42 -16.79 2.21
CA ALA A 37 10.07 -16.35 1.94
C ALA A 37 9.88 -14.87 2.37
N PRO A 38 9.14 -14.04 1.63
CA PRO A 38 8.74 -12.73 2.14
C PRO A 38 7.72 -12.90 3.27
N ALA A 39 7.67 -11.94 4.20
CA ALA A 39 6.67 -11.96 5.26
C ALA A 39 5.25 -11.80 4.69
N VAL A 40 5.10 -10.98 3.63
CA VAL A 40 3.83 -10.67 2.99
C VAL A 40 3.95 -10.78 1.47
N GLY A 41 2.96 -11.38 0.84
CA GLY A 41 2.72 -11.30 -0.61
C GLY A 41 1.38 -10.61 -0.87
N VAL A 42 1.34 -9.76 -1.91
CA VAL A 42 0.15 -8.99 -2.26
C VAL A 42 -0.57 -9.62 -3.45
N VAL A 43 -1.88 -9.78 -3.33
CA VAL A 43 -2.77 -10.18 -4.41
C VAL A 43 -3.80 -9.10 -4.69
N ALA A 44 -4.05 -8.82 -5.96
CA ALA A 44 -5.12 -7.93 -6.40
C ALA A 44 -5.90 -8.61 -7.54
N PRO A 45 -7.24 -8.41 -7.61
CA PRO A 45 -8.04 -8.91 -8.71
C PRO A 45 -7.48 -8.50 -10.07
N GLU A 46 -7.39 -9.44 -11.01
CA GLU A 46 -6.87 -9.13 -12.37
C GLU A 46 -7.64 -8.00 -13.00
N MET A 47 -8.96 -7.96 -12.83
CA MET A 47 -9.81 -6.92 -13.41
C MET A 47 -9.41 -5.50 -12.99
N LEU A 48 -8.90 -5.30 -11.76
CA LEU A 48 -8.43 -4.00 -11.27
C LEU A 48 -6.96 -3.75 -11.58
N SER A 49 -6.16 -4.79 -11.77
CA SER A 49 -4.69 -4.70 -11.86
C SER A 49 -4.12 -5.01 -13.24
N ALA A 50 -4.96 -5.39 -14.22
CA ALA A 50 -4.48 -5.87 -15.53
C ALA A 50 -3.62 -4.83 -16.28
N HIS A 51 -3.95 -3.54 -16.23
CA HIS A 51 -3.16 -2.48 -16.83
C HIS A 51 -1.76 -2.37 -16.18
N ARG A 52 -1.67 -2.54 -14.87
CA ARG A 52 -0.39 -2.54 -14.13
C ARG A 52 0.48 -3.72 -14.53
N ARG A 53 -0.10 -4.92 -14.65
CA ARG A 53 0.63 -6.12 -15.07
C ARG A 53 1.15 -6.04 -16.51
N ARG A 54 0.45 -5.30 -17.38
CA ARG A 54 0.88 -5.04 -18.78
C ARG A 54 1.91 -3.92 -18.91
N GLY A 55 2.22 -3.20 -17.84
CA GLY A 55 3.10 -2.04 -17.89
C GLY A 55 2.45 -0.81 -18.54
N GLY A 56 1.12 -0.71 -18.48
CA GLY A 56 0.35 0.42 -19.01
C GLY A 56 -0.90 0.00 -19.77
N GLY A 57 -1.52 0.98 -20.43
CA GLY A 57 -2.78 0.84 -21.14
C GLY A 57 -3.99 1.22 -20.30
N LYS A 58 -5.18 0.98 -20.81
CA LYS A 58 -6.42 1.40 -20.17
C LYS A 58 -6.77 0.52 -18.96
N ASP A 59 -7.18 1.16 -17.87
CA ASP A 59 -7.81 0.51 -16.72
C ASP A 59 -9.29 0.18 -17.01
N ILE A 60 -10.00 -0.28 -15.99
CA ILE A 60 -11.42 -0.65 -16.10
C ILE A 60 -12.36 0.53 -16.34
N TRP A 61 -11.91 1.74 -16.01
CA TRP A 61 -12.68 2.98 -16.21
C TRP A 61 -12.37 3.65 -17.55
N GLY A 62 -11.37 3.13 -18.28
CA GLY A 62 -10.91 3.68 -19.54
C GLY A 62 -9.80 4.71 -19.43
N VAL A 63 -9.28 4.97 -18.24
CA VAL A 63 -8.10 5.84 -18.04
C VAL A 63 -6.88 5.18 -18.65
N GLU A 64 -6.16 5.90 -19.50
CA GLU A 64 -4.89 5.46 -20.08
C GLU A 64 -3.75 5.67 -19.11
N TYR A 65 -3.00 4.61 -18.81
CA TYR A 65 -1.80 4.65 -17.95
C TYR A 65 -0.54 4.41 -18.76
N ILE A 66 0.49 5.17 -18.47
CA ILE A 66 1.82 5.07 -19.08
C ILE A 66 2.90 4.96 -18.02
N THR A 67 4.00 4.31 -18.34
CA THR A 67 5.21 4.34 -17.48
C THR A 67 5.87 5.71 -17.56
N SER A 68 6.34 6.21 -16.41
CA SER A 68 7.06 7.47 -16.30
C SER A 68 8.40 7.26 -15.62
N LYS A 69 9.45 7.85 -16.21
CA LYS A 69 10.79 7.89 -15.58
C LYS A 69 10.79 8.74 -14.32
N GLU A 70 10.01 9.82 -14.32
CA GLU A 70 9.84 10.73 -13.19
C GLU A 70 9.19 10.03 -12.00
N ALA A 71 8.34 9.03 -12.26
CA ALA A 71 7.74 8.16 -11.25
C ALA A 71 8.56 6.87 -10.99
N ALA A 72 9.85 6.90 -11.28
CA ALA A 72 10.75 5.76 -11.08
C ALA A 72 10.23 4.45 -11.73
N GLY A 73 9.67 4.56 -12.94
CA GLY A 73 9.06 3.44 -13.66
C GLY A 73 7.63 3.11 -13.24
N GLY A 74 7.06 3.86 -12.28
CA GLY A 74 5.66 3.72 -11.89
C GLY A 74 4.69 4.12 -13.01
N LEU A 75 3.48 3.58 -12.93
CA LEU A 75 2.40 3.91 -13.85
C LEU A 75 1.66 5.15 -13.38
N LEU A 76 1.53 6.13 -14.28
CA LEU A 76 0.75 7.35 -14.05
C LEU A 76 -0.34 7.46 -15.11
N PRO A 77 -1.50 8.08 -14.79
CA PRO A 77 -2.45 8.49 -15.79
C PRO A 77 -1.76 9.37 -16.84
N LYS A 78 -2.06 9.12 -18.11
CA LYS A 78 -1.48 9.88 -19.22
C LYS A 78 -1.94 11.32 -19.14
N THR A 79 -0.99 12.24 -18.96
CA THR A 79 -1.26 13.68 -18.85
C THR A 79 -1.97 14.20 -20.10
N TRP A 80 -2.94 15.11 -19.90
CA TRP A 80 -3.75 15.73 -20.94
C TRP A 80 -4.67 14.77 -21.73
N ASP A 81 -4.89 13.56 -21.21
CA ASP A 81 -5.79 12.55 -21.79
C ASP A 81 -6.75 12.05 -20.69
N PHE A 82 -7.29 13.00 -19.92
CA PHE A 82 -8.24 12.71 -18.86
C PHE A 82 -9.62 12.40 -19.45
N ILE A 83 -10.37 11.54 -18.77
CA ILE A 83 -11.64 11.03 -19.31
C ILE A 83 -12.86 11.83 -18.84
N LEU A 84 -12.70 12.71 -17.84
CA LEU A 84 -13.78 13.49 -17.23
C LEU A 84 -13.37 14.96 -17.11
N ASP A 85 -13.96 15.82 -17.93
CA ASP A 85 -13.71 17.27 -17.93
C ASP A 85 -14.58 18.03 -16.91
N ASP A 86 -15.72 17.47 -16.51
CA ASP A 86 -16.74 18.08 -15.68
C ASP A 86 -17.37 17.00 -14.79
N VAL A 87 -17.10 17.06 -13.49
CA VAL A 87 -17.56 16.04 -12.54
C VAL A 87 -19.08 15.93 -12.49
N THR A 88 -19.83 16.99 -12.78
CA THR A 88 -21.31 16.95 -12.81
C THR A 88 -21.86 16.02 -13.89
N LYS A 89 -21.01 15.68 -14.89
CA LYS A 89 -21.33 14.78 -16.01
C LYS A 89 -20.79 13.36 -15.82
N TRP A 90 -20.29 13.04 -14.62
CA TRP A 90 -19.65 11.76 -14.39
C TRP A 90 -20.50 10.55 -14.81
N ARG A 91 -21.84 10.66 -14.66
CA ARG A 91 -22.78 9.59 -15.03
C ARG A 91 -22.79 9.27 -16.54
N ASP A 92 -22.41 10.21 -17.40
CA ASP A 92 -22.35 9.98 -18.84
C ASP A 92 -21.06 9.26 -19.25
N VAL A 93 -19.99 9.45 -18.48
CA VAL A 93 -18.63 8.98 -18.80
C VAL A 93 -18.23 7.75 -18.02
N ILE A 94 -18.41 7.78 -16.69
CA ILE A 94 -17.93 6.72 -15.79
C ILE A 94 -18.97 5.61 -15.71
N LYS A 95 -18.58 4.41 -16.17
CA LYS A 95 -19.43 3.21 -16.17
C LYS A 95 -18.67 2.03 -15.57
N ALA A 96 -19.13 1.52 -14.47
CA ALA A 96 -18.61 0.28 -13.91
C ALA A 96 -18.93 -0.90 -14.84
N PRO A 97 -18.00 -1.82 -15.04
CA PRO A 97 -18.32 -3.09 -15.70
C PRO A 97 -19.30 -3.90 -14.85
N SER A 98 -20.14 -4.73 -15.50
CA SER A 98 -21.02 -5.66 -14.77
C SER A 98 -20.18 -6.68 -14.00
N LEU A 99 -20.61 -6.98 -12.77
CA LEU A 99 -20.04 -8.01 -11.92
C LEU A 99 -20.90 -9.28 -11.86
N ASP A 100 -22.06 -9.28 -12.53
CA ASP A 100 -23.09 -10.32 -12.39
C ASP A 100 -22.64 -11.69 -12.90
N ASP A 101 -21.83 -11.71 -13.97
CA ASP A 101 -21.37 -12.94 -14.63
C ASP A 101 -19.97 -13.39 -14.17
N ILE A 102 -19.43 -12.81 -13.10
CA ILE A 102 -18.09 -13.17 -12.63
C ILE A 102 -18.16 -14.45 -11.80
N ASP A 103 -17.45 -15.48 -12.28
CA ASP A 103 -17.12 -16.65 -11.46
C ASP A 103 -15.95 -16.27 -10.51
N TRP A 104 -16.32 -15.79 -9.30
CA TRP A 104 -15.38 -15.35 -8.29
C TRP A 104 -14.44 -16.45 -7.80
N GLU A 105 -14.91 -17.70 -7.75
CA GLU A 105 -14.06 -18.82 -7.36
C GLU A 105 -12.96 -19.06 -8.40
N MET A 106 -13.32 -19.06 -9.68
CA MET A 106 -12.36 -19.24 -10.77
C MET A 106 -11.41 -18.02 -10.90
N ALA A 107 -11.92 -16.79 -10.80
CA ALA A 107 -11.13 -15.57 -10.85
C ALA A 107 -10.09 -15.57 -9.72
N CYS A 108 -10.52 -15.83 -8.49
CA CYS A 108 -9.66 -15.92 -7.31
C CYS A 108 -8.58 -16.99 -7.48
N LYS A 109 -8.93 -18.18 -7.93
CA LYS A 109 -7.97 -19.26 -8.16
C LYS A 109 -6.88 -18.82 -9.16
N LYS A 110 -7.28 -18.21 -10.28
CA LYS A 110 -6.35 -17.70 -11.29
C LYS A 110 -5.41 -16.63 -10.72
N ASP A 111 -5.94 -15.69 -9.93
CA ASP A 111 -5.15 -14.63 -9.33
C ASP A 111 -4.17 -15.15 -8.28
N LEU A 112 -4.57 -16.12 -7.45
CA LEU A 112 -3.71 -16.77 -6.48
C LEU A 112 -2.59 -17.58 -7.14
N GLU A 113 -2.90 -18.30 -8.22
CA GLU A 113 -1.91 -19.04 -9.01
C GLU A 113 -0.89 -18.07 -9.65
N ALA A 114 -1.35 -16.95 -10.20
CA ALA A 114 -0.49 -15.91 -10.78
C ALA A 114 0.37 -15.20 -9.72
N CYS A 115 -0.15 -15.01 -8.51
CA CYS A 115 0.59 -14.45 -7.39
C CYS A 115 1.73 -15.36 -6.91
N GLY A 116 1.55 -16.69 -6.99
CA GLY A 116 2.59 -17.68 -6.68
C GLY A 116 3.05 -17.71 -5.22
N VAL A 117 2.28 -17.14 -4.28
CA VAL A 117 2.65 -17.05 -2.86
C VAL A 117 2.47 -18.41 -2.15
N ASP A 118 3.54 -18.89 -1.50
CA ASP A 118 3.46 -20.02 -0.57
C ASP A 118 2.81 -19.57 0.75
N ARG A 119 1.51 -19.73 0.85
CA ARG A 119 0.69 -19.31 2.01
C ARG A 119 1.05 -20.02 3.32
N SER A 120 1.82 -21.09 3.27
CA SER A 120 2.32 -21.74 4.50
C SER A 120 3.47 -20.95 5.15
N LYS A 121 4.16 -20.08 4.39
CA LYS A 121 5.32 -19.32 4.84
C LYS A 121 5.15 -17.82 4.75
N THR A 122 4.25 -17.34 3.90
CA THR A 122 4.03 -15.93 3.56
C THR A 122 2.58 -15.55 3.84
N ALA A 123 2.34 -14.44 4.54
CA ALA A 123 1.02 -13.89 4.72
C ALA A 123 0.49 -13.32 3.39
N LEU A 124 -0.77 -13.55 3.09
CA LEU A 124 -1.42 -13.02 1.91
C LEU A 124 -2.13 -11.72 2.25
N ALA A 125 -1.72 -10.61 1.64
CA ALA A 125 -2.42 -9.34 1.71
C ALA A 125 -3.28 -9.14 0.46
N SER A 126 -4.56 -8.86 0.61
CA SER A 126 -5.42 -8.47 -0.52
C SER A 126 -5.46 -6.94 -0.68
N MET A 127 -5.45 -6.50 -1.93
CA MET A 127 -5.64 -5.12 -2.33
C MET A 127 -6.73 -5.12 -3.40
N ALA A 128 -7.93 -4.69 -3.04
CA ALA A 128 -9.11 -4.87 -3.87
C ALA A 128 -9.68 -3.57 -4.44
N ALA A 129 -9.22 -2.40 -4.00
CA ALA A 129 -9.68 -1.12 -4.50
C ALA A 129 -8.50 -0.26 -4.98
N SER A 130 -8.81 0.67 -5.88
CA SER A 130 -8.00 1.85 -6.11
C SER A 130 -8.50 2.95 -5.20
N GLY A 131 -7.62 3.80 -4.66
CA GLY A 131 -8.04 4.90 -3.80
C GLY A 131 -9.03 5.85 -4.48
N TYR A 132 -9.94 6.41 -3.72
CA TYR A 132 -10.96 7.32 -4.27
C TYR A 132 -10.36 8.65 -4.70
N PHE A 133 -9.44 9.18 -3.90
CA PHE A 133 -8.70 10.38 -4.25
C PHE A 133 -7.89 10.17 -5.53
N GLN A 134 -7.07 9.12 -5.58
CA GLN A 134 -6.28 8.81 -6.77
C GLN A 134 -7.14 8.56 -8.00
N THR A 135 -8.31 7.94 -7.83
CA THR A 135 -9.25 7.69 -8.92
C THR A 135 -9.83 9.00 -9.48
N LEU A 136 -10.25 9.95 -8.63
CA LEU A 136 -10.71 11.25 -9.08
C LEU A 136 -9.60 12.02 -9.84
N MET A 137 -8.37 11.99 -9.30
CA MET A 137 -7.23 12.62 -9.97
C MET A 137 -6.89 11.94 -11.30
N ALA A 138 -7.10 10.64 -11.41
CA ALA A 138 -6.92 9.90 -12.66
C ALA A 138 -7.99 10.23 -13.71
N PHE A 139 -9.22 10.51 -13.28
CA PHE A 139 -10.31 10.89 -14.17
C PHE A 139 -10.18 12.31 -14.73
N MET A 140 -9.81 13.27 -13.87
CA MET A 140 -9.89 14.70 -14.17
C MET A 140 -8.55 15.42 -14.28
N GLY A 141 -7.47 14.79 -13.81
CA GLY A 141 -6.20 15.47 -13.54
C GLY A 141 -6.19 16.13 -12.16
N PHE A 142 -4.98 16.48 -11.70
CA PHE A 142 -4.77 16.90 -10.32
C PHE A 142 -5.44 18.22 -9.98
N THR A 143 -5.31 19.23 -10.86
CA THR A 143 -5.87 20.57 -10.64
C THR A 143 -7.39 20.54 -10.67
N GLU A 144 -7.96 20.00 -11.73
CA GLU A 144 -9.42 19.97 -11.92
C GLU A 144 -10.10 19.07 -10.89
N GLY A 145 -9.48 17.92 -10.55
CA GLY A 145 -10.01 17.03 -9.52
C GLY A 145 -9.99 17.66 -8.13
N LEU A 146 -8.94 18.41 -7.76
CA LEU A 146 -8.93 19.16 -6.49
C LEU A 146 -9.96 20.30 -6.47
N CYS A 147 -10.09 21.05 -7.57
CA CYS A 147 -11.11 22.11 -7.69
C CYS A 147 -12.52 21.52 -7.57
N ALA A 148 -12.78 20.38 -8.19
CA ALA A 148 -14.09 19.72 -8.15
C ALA A 148 -14.55 19.39 -6.72
N LEU A 149 -13.63 19.02 -5.82
CA LEU A 149 -13.97 18.78 -4.41
C LEU A 149 -14.51 20.02 -3.68
N TYR A 150 -14.15 21.23 -4.14
CA TYR A 150 -14.65 22.50 -3.58
C TYR A 150 -15.86 23.04 -4.34
N ASP A 151 -15.83 22.97 -5.67
CA ASP A 151 -16.79 23.63 -6.53
C ASP A 151 -18.07 22.81 -6.73
N GLU A 152 -17.96 21.46 -6.71
CA GLU A 152 -19.04 20.53 -7.04
C GLU A 152 -19.12 19.37 -6.02
N PRO A 153 -19.26 19.68 -4.71
CA PRO A 153 -19.21 18.67 -3.66
C PRO A 153 -20.25 17.56 -3.79
N GLU A 154 -21.49 17.91 -4.18
CA GLU A 154 -22.57 16.94 -4.33
C GLU A 154 -22.27 15.93 -5.45
N ALA A 155 -21.74 16.39 -6.59
CA ALA A 155 -21.36 15.51 -7.69
C ALA A 155 -20.19 14.60 -7.32
N CYS A 156 -19.22 15.12 -6.54
CA CYS A 156 -18.11 14.31 -6.01
C CYS A 156 -18.62 13.22 -5.05
N HIS A 157 -19.51 13.54 -4.12
CA HIS A 157 -20.11 12.54 -3.22
C HIS A 157 -20.85 11.45 -3.99
N GLU A 158 -21.68 11.83 -4.96
CA GLU A 158 -22.41 10.86 -5.78
C GLU A 158 -21.49 9.94 -6.60
N LEU A 159 -20.41 10.50 -7.15
CA LEU A 159 -19.38 9.71 -7.85
C LEU A 159 -18.67 8.74 -6.90
N PHE A 160 -18.25 9.22 -5.73
CA PHE A 160 -17.57 8.39 -4.75
C PHE A 160 -18.46 7.27 -4.20
N ASP A 161 -19.73 7.54 -3.95
CA ASP A 161 -20.69 6.50 -3.54
C ASP A 161 -20.85 5.44 -4.63
N TYR A 162 -20.95 5.84 -5.89
CA TYR A 162 -21.02 4.93 -7.01
C TYR A 162 -19.76 4.05 -7.14
N LEU A 163 -18.58 4.64 -6.99
CA LEU A 163 -17.31 3.89 -6.99
C LEU A 163 -17.23 2.94 -5.79
N SER A 164 -17.66 3.40 -4.62
CA SER A 164 -17.65 2.61 -3.39
C SER A 164 -18.58 1.41 -3.46
N ASP A 165 -19.76 1.54 -4.03
CA ASP A 165 -20.68 0.42 -4.24
C ASP A 165 -20.05 -0.67 -5.11
N PHE A 166 -19.39 -0.26 -6.19
CA PHE A 166 -18.66 -1.15 -7.06
C PHE A 166 -17.47 -1.83 -6.34
N TYR A 167 -16.61 -1.06 -5.69
CA TYR A 167 -15.44 -1.59 -5.00
C TYR A 167 -15.82 -2.48 -3.80
N CYS A 168 -16.84 -2.11 -3.03
CA CYS A 168 -17.31 -2.92 -1.91
C CYS A 168 -17.75 -4.32 -2.34
N THR A 169 -18.41 -4.44 -3.50
CA THR A 169 -18.77 -5.75 -4.07
C THR A 169 -17.54 -6.58 -4.39
N ILE A 170 -16.50 -5.97 -4.96
CA ILE A 170 -15.24 -6.67 -5.26
C ILE A 170 -14.50 -7.04 -3.96
N ILE A 171 -14.44 -6.12 -2.99
CA ILE A 171 -13.76 -6.34 -1.71
C ILE A 171 -14.39 -7.51 -0.96
N GLU A 172 -15.72 -7.56 -0.86
CA GLU A 172 -16.41 -8.65 -0.19
C GLU A 172 -16.07 -9.99 -0.83
N ASN A 173 -16.18 -10.09 -2.15
CA ASN A 173 -15.86 -11.32 -2.87
C ASN A 173 -14.37 -11.69 -2.75
N THR A 174 -13.45 -10.72 -2.87
CA THR A 174 -12.02 -11.00 -2.71
C THR A 174 -11.69 -11.49 -1.31
N ILE A 175 -12.26 -10.90 -0.28
CA ILE A 175 -12.04 -11.38 1.10
C ILE A 175 -12.58 -12.79 1.27
N ASP A 176 -13.77 -13.09 0.78
CA ASP A 176 -14.42 -14.39 0.97
C ASP A 176 -13.75 -15.52 0.17
N TYR A 177 -13.25 -15.25 -1.03
CA TYR A 177 -12.62 -16.24 -1.88
C TYR A 177 -11.08 -16.30 -1.71
N TYR A 178 -10.37 -15.18 -1.58
CA TYR A 178 -8.93 -15.22 -1.37
C TYR A 178 -8.58 -15.60 0.06
N LYS A 179 -9.46 -15.30 1.03
CA LYS A 179 -9.22 -15.53 2.48
C LYS A 179 -7.86 -14.95 2.88
N PRO A 180 -7.65 -13.66 2.68
CA PRO A 180 -6.37 -13.03 2.96
C PRO A 180 -6.07 -13.03 4.46
N ASP A 181 -4.79 -12.94 4.79
CA ASP A 181 -4.32 -12.76 6.17
C ASP A 181 -4.28 -11.28 6.57
N LEU A 182 -4.30 -10.37 5.59
CA LEU A 182 -4.24 -8.92 5.75
C LEU A 182 -5.04 -8.24 4.63
N PHE A 183 -5.79 -7.20 4.97
CA PHE A 183 -6.50 -6.36 4.00
C PHE A 183 -5.83 -4.99 3.88
N ASN A 184 -5.60 -4.51 2.66
CA ASN A 184 -5.02 -3.18 2.41
C ASN A 184 -6.09 -2.21 1.92
N ILE A 185 -6.23 -1.07 2.63
CA ILE A 185 -6.85 0.15 2.13
C ILE A 185 -5.73 0.99 1.52
N VAL A 186 -5.89 1.41 0.27
CA VAL A 186 -4.83 2.08 -0.50
C VAL A 186 -5.35 3.38 -1.09
N ASP A 187 -4.74 4.51 -0.72
CA ASP A 187 -4.96 5.79 -1.39
C ASP A 187 -3.83 6.77 -1.05
N ASP A 188 -3.23 7.42 -2.03
CA ASP A 188 -2.17 8.40 -1.80
C ASP A 188 -2.75 9.82 -1.77
N THR A 189 -3.07 10.30 -0.57
CA THR A 189 -3.73 11.60 -0.32
C THR A 189 -2.79 12.70 0.12
N ALA A 190 -1.47 12.46 0.05
CA ALA A 190 -0.45 13.42 0.51
C ALA A 190 0.80 13.44 -0.37
N ALA A 191 1.41 14.62 -0.45
CA ALA A 191 2.78 14.79 -0.94
C ALA A 191 3.77 14.65 0.21
N TRP A 192 5.08 14.67 -0.11
CA TRP A 192 6.15 14.64 0.89
C TRP A 192 6.07 15.77 1.93
N GLY A 193 5.65 16.96 1.51
CA GLY A 193 5.60 18.15 2.36
C GLY A 193 4.28 18.36 3.09
N ASN A 194 3.18 18.01 2.47
CA ASN A 194 1.82 18.29 2.98
C ASN A 194 0.79 17.30 2.40
N PRO A 195 -0.34 17.10 3.10
CA PRO A 195 -1.51 16.48 2.52
C PRO A 195 -2.04 17.28 1.33
N PHE A 196 -2.70 16.62 0.40
CA PHE A 196 -3.39 17.27 -0.72
C PHE A 196 -4.76 17.83 -0.31
N VAL A 197 -5.35 17.27 0.73
CA VAL A 197 -6.65 17.68 1.27
C VAL A 197 -6.53 17.99 2.76
N SER A 198 -7.43 18.84 3.28
CA SER A 198 -7.49 19.11 4.71
C SER A 198 -8.04 17.91 5.48
N LEU A 199 -7.86 17.90 6.82
CA LEU A 199 -8.42 16.86 7.68
C LEU A 199 -9.96 16.85 7.61
N GLU A 200 -10.58 18.01 7.47
CA GLU A 200 -12.04 18.16 7.32
C GLU A 200 -12.50 17.50 6.02
N MET A 201 -11.84 17.79 4.90
CA MET A 201 -12.16 17.18 3.60
C MET A 201 -11.91 15.66 3.63
N PHE A 202 -10.83 15.22 4.28
CA PHE A 202 -10.57 13.80 4.44
C PHE A 202 -11.70 13.08 5.18
N ARG A 203 -12.21 13.69 6.26
CA ARG A 203 -13.33 13.15 7.05
C ARG A 203 -14.65 13.20 6.32
N GLU A 204 -14.83 14.19 5.47
CA GLU A 204 -16.05 14.36 4.69
C GLU A 204 -16.13 13.39 3.52
N TYR A 205 -15.07 13.33 2.69
CA TYR A 205 -15.11 12.61 1.42
C TYR A 205 -14.61 11.18 1.52
N PHE A 206 -13.51 10.93 2.25
CA PHE A 206 -12.77 9.67 2.12
C PHE A 206 -12.95 8.73 3.30
N LEU A 207 -12.89 9.24 4.52
CA LEU A 207 -12.99 8.41 5.72
C LEU A 207 -14.25 7.52 5.78
N PRO A 208 -15.46 8.00 5.39
CA PRO A 208 -16.64 7.14 5.38
C PRO A 208 -16.54 5.98 4.38
N LEU A 209 -15.87 6.21 3.25
CA LEU A 209 -15.67 5.20 2.23
C LEU A 209 -14.67 4.14 2.70
N TYR A 210 -13.55 4.56 3.31
CA TYR A 210 -12.59 3.64 3.91
C TYR A 210 -13.17 2.84 5.07
N ASP A 211 -14.09 3.43 5.85
CA ASP A 211 -14.79 2.70 6.91
C ASP A 211 -15.71 1.61 6.34
N ARG A 212 -16.39 1.88 5.21
CA ARG A 212 -17.17 0.87 4.48
C ARG A 212 -16.29 -0.30 4.03
N GLU A 213 -15.12 -0.03 3.46
CA GLU A 213 -14.14 -1.06 3.05
C GLU A 213 -13.59 -1.83 4.26
N ALA A 214 -13.15 -1.10 5.28
CA ALA A 214 -12.63 -1.67 6.52
C ALA A 214 -13.61 -2.62 7.20
N LYS A 215 -14.91 -2.33 7.11
CA LYS A 215 -15.95 -3.15 7.73
C LYS A 215 -15.91 -4.60 7.26
N PHE A 216 -15.66 -4.88 6.00
CA PHE A 216 -15.57 -6.26 5.49
C PHE A 216 -14.46 -7.06 6.15
N ALA A 217 -13.30 -6.43 6.38
CA ALA A 217 -12.17 -7.05 7.06
C ALA A 217 -12.42 -7.18 8.57
N ARG A 218 -12.92 -6.11 9.24
CA ARG A 218 -13.26 -6.13 10.67
C ARG A 218 -14.26 -7.22 11.01
N ASP A 219 -15.34 -7.35 10.23
CA ASP A 219 -16.41 -8.35 10.48
C ASP A 219 -15.86 -9.79 10.37
N ARG A 220 -14.72 -10.00 9.71
CA ARG A 220 -14.04 -11.29 9.56
C ARG A 220 -12.78 -11.43 10.41
N GLY A 221 -12.47 -10.43 11.25
CA GLY A 221 -11.29 -10.43 12.13
C GLY A 221 -9.95 -10.40 11.36
N ILE A 222 -9.94 -9.82 10.16
CA ILE A 222 -8.75 -9.68 9.33
C ILE A 222 -8.09 -8.35 9.65
N PRO A 223 -6.78 -8.32 10.00
CA PRO A 223 -6.03 -7.08 10.21
C PRO A 223 -6.04 -6.18 8.97
N ILE A 224 -6.03 -4.86 9.22
CA ILE A 224 -6.12 -3.84 8.18
C ILE A 224 -4.83 -3.05 8.11
N CYS A 225 -4.26 -2.95 6.92
CA CYS A 225 -3.16 -2.07 6.59
C CYS A 225 -3.67 -0.85 5.81
N TYR A 226 -3.24 0.34 6.21
CA TYR A 226 -3.46 1.55 5.44
C TYR A 226 -2.20 1.91 4.67
N HIS A 227 -2.31 1.93 3.34
CA HIS A 227 -1.25 2.42 2.46
C HIS A 227 -1.57 3.85 2.04
N ASN A 228 -0.73 4.78 2.48
CA ASN A 228 -0.80 6.19 2.08
C ASN A 228 0.60 6.78 2.14
N CYS A 229 1.14 7.17 0.98
CA CYS A 229 2.41 7.84 0.87
C CYS A 229 2.33 9.32 1.32
N GLY A 230 3.48 9.90 1.63
CA GLY A 230 3.60 11.32 1.94
C GLY A 230 3.37 11.69 3.41
N LYS A 231 3.15 12.99 3.63
CA LYS A 231 2.96 13.58 4.95
C LYS A 231 1.48 13.50 5.36
N CYS A 232 1.09 12.34 5.88
CA CYS A 232 -0.31 12.00 6.15
C CYS A 232 -0.61 11.60 7.61
N GLU A 233 0.31 11.87 8.56
CA GLU A 233 0.12 11.56 9.98
C GLU A 233 -1.16 12.15 10.56
N ILE A 234 -1.66 13.27 10.02
CA ILE A 234 -2.89 13.91 10.49
C ILE A 234 -4.13 13.04 10.31
N PHE A 235 -4.10 12.05 9.40
CA PHE A 235 -5.22 11.14 9.12
C PHE A 235 -5.18 9.87 9.98
N ILE A 236 -4.04 9.56 10.58
CA ILE A 236 -3.80 8.26 11.24
C ILE A 236 -4.76 8.04 12.42
N ASP A 237 -5.08 9.08 13.18
CA ASP A 237 -6.02 8.97 14.30
C ASP A 237 -7.40 8.47 13.86
N ASP A 238 -7.89 8.95 12.73
CA ASP A 238 -9.18 8.57 12.21
C ASP A 238 -9.12 7.17 11.56
N MET A 239 -8.01 6.84 10.90
CA MET A 239 -7.80 5.50 10.35
C MET A 239 -7.72 4.43 11.44
N VAL A 240 -7.04 4.70 12.56
CA VAL A 240 -7.03 3.77 13.71
C VAL A 240 -8.43 3.58 14.31
N LYS A 241 -9.27 4.62 14.36
CA LYS A 241 -10.66 4.52 14.85
C LYS A 241 -11.52 3.60 13.99
N ILE A 242 -11.28 3.56 12.68
CA ILE A 242 -11.99 2.65 11.78
C ILE A 242 -11.36 1.25 11.72
N GLY A 243 -10.35 0.96 12.55
CA GLY A 243 -9.78 -0.37 12.74
C GLY A 243 -8.50 -0.66 11.96
N VAL A 244 -7.77 0.36 11.53
CA VAL A 244 -6.45 0.17 10.92
C VAL A 244 -5.43 -0.27 11.97
N ASP A 245 -4.73 -1.38 11.70
CA ASP A 245 -3.73 -2.00 12.56
C ASP A 245 -2.29 -1.73 12.11
N SER A 246 -2.09 -1.30 10.87
CA SER A 246 -0.76 -0.97 10.35
C SER A 246 -0.80 0.14 9.32
N TRP A 247 0.30 0.90 9.25
CA TRP A 247 0.49 1.99 8.29
C TRP A 247 1.73 1.74 7.42
N ASN A 248 1.55 1.76 6.11
CA ASN A 248 2.54 1.47 5.08
C ASN A 248 2.39 2.45 3.89
N PRO A 249 3.46 3.14 3.45
CA PRO A 249 4.71 3.33 4.17
C PRO A 249 4.58 4.42 5.24
N ALA A 250 5.07 4.15 6.44
CA ALA A 250 5.26 5.19 7.45
C ALA A 250 6.54 5.98 7.11
N GLN A 251 6.42 7.03 6.29
CA GLN A 251 7.55 7.77 5.76
C GLN A 251 8.08 8.80 6.75
N ILE A 252 9.40 9.07 6.69
CA ILE A 252 10.12 9.93 7.66
C ILE A 252 9.76 11.42 7.58
N CYS A 253 8.96 11.86 6.61
CA CYS A 253 8.39 13.20 6.56
C CYS A 253 7.30 13.43 7.62
N ASN A 254 6.85 12.37 8.29
CA ASN A 254 5.85 12.39 9.35
C ASN A 254 6.50 12.41 10.74
N ASP A 255 5.77 12.86 11.76
CA ASP A 255 6.18 12.74 13.16
C ASP A 255 5.97 11.32 13.69
N LEU A 256 6.85 10.41 13.25
CA LEU A 256 6.77 8.99 13.61
C LEU A 256 7.01 8.73 15.10
N ASP A 257 7.72 9.63 15.80
CA ASP A 257 7.95 9.51 17.24
C ASP A 257 6.66 9.74 18.00
N ALA A 258 5.92 10.80 17.67
CA ALA A 258 4.62 11.08 18.27
C ALA A 258 3.60 9.97 17.96
N VAL A 259 3.58 9.44 16.74
CA VAL A 259 2.70 8.32 16.37
C VAL A 259 3.05 7.07 17.17
N GLN A 260 4.34 6.73 17.28
CA GLN A 260 4.78 5.54 18.00
C GLN A 260 4.57 5.67 19.52
N GLU A 261 4.78 6.87 20.09
CA GLU A 261 4.47 7.14 21.50
C GLU A 261 2.98 6.96 21.80
N LYS A 262 2.11 7.45 20.89
CA LYS A 262 0.66 7.39 21.07
C LYS A 262 0.09 5.98 20.94
N TYR A 263 0.52 5.23 19.96
CA TYR A 263 -0.09 3.95 19.62
C TYR A 263 0.69 2.71 20.07
N GLY A 264 2.02 2.83 20.25
CA GLY A 264 2.86 1.69 20.61
C GLY A 264 2.69 0.54 19.62
N ASN A 265 2.42 -0.66 20.13
CA ASN A 265 2.20 -1.87 19.32
C ASN A 265 0.76 -2.02 18.79
N LYS A 266 -0.11 -1.05 19.04
CA LYS A 266 -1.49 -1.06 18.50
C LYS A 266 -1.55 -0.65 17.03
N LEU A 267 -0.53 0.06 16.56
CA LEU A 267 -0.37 0.45 15.17
C LEU A 267 1.04 0.07 14.71
N MET A 268 1.14 -0.93 13.85
CA MET A 268 2.42 -1.31 13.26
C MET A 268 2.86 -0.27 12.24
N LEU A 269 4.07 0.27 12.39
CA LEU A 269 4.70 1.16 11.42
C LEU A 269 5.56 0.34 10.47
N CYS A 270 5.25 0.43 9.16
CA CYS A 270 6.01 -0.27 8.14
C CYS A 270 6.82 0.73 7.30
N GLY A 271 8.16 0.60 7.31
CA GLY A 271 9.06 1.50 6.59
C GLY A 271 9.96 2.31 7.52
N CYS A 272 9.58 3.53 7.85
CA CYS A 272 10.28 4.45 8.79
C CYS A 272 11.70 4.83 8.39
N TRP A 273 12.10 4.66 7.13
CA TRP A 273 13.40 5.02 6.61
C TRP A 273 13.29 5.72 5.26
N ASP A 274 14.35 6.41 4.83
CA ASP A 274 14.37 7.20 3.60
C ASP A 274 15.10 6.44 2.48
N PRO A 275 14.37 5.89 1.50
CA PRO A 275 15.00 5.20 0.38
C PRO A 275 15.80 6.15 -0.54
N VAL A 276 15.48 7.46 -0.56
CA VAL A 276 16.21 8.43 -1.37
C VAL A 276 17.61 8.70 -0.78
N LYS A 277 17.68 8.78 0.55
CA LYS A 277 18.96 9.01 1.24
C LYS A 277 20.02 7.99 0.90
N ILE A 278 19.66 6.72 0.80
CA ILE A 278 20.60 5.63 0.54
C ILE A 278 21.05 5.55 -0.92
N THR A 279 20.43 6.29 -1.82
CA THR A 279 20.86 6.37 -3.23
C THR A 279 22.01 7.37 -3.45
N ASP A 280 22.43 8.11 -2.42
CA ASP A 280 23.60 9.01 -2.51
C ASP A 280 24.84 8.20 -2.93
N PRO A 281 25.50 8.56 -4.06
CA PRO A 281 26.67 7.87 -4.56
C PRO A 281 27.90 7.90 -3.62
N LYS A 282 27.86 8.71 -2.59
CA LYS A 282 28.95 8.83 -1.61
C LYS A 282 28.84 7.80 -0.48
N LEU A 283 27.68 7.18 -0.28
CA LEU A 283 27.50 6.20 0.77
C LEU A 283 28.16 4.87 0.39
N THR A 284 28.83 4.29 1.38
CA THR A 284 29.35 2.93 1.34
C THR A 284 28.28 1.92 1.76
N ASP A 285 28.50 0.65 1.53
CA ASP A 285 27.63 -0.43 2.02
C ASP A 285 27.52 -0.39 3.55
N GLU A 286 28.62 -0.06 4.25
CA GLU A 286 28.66 0.08 5.72
C GLU A 286 27.77 1.25 6.19
N ASP A 287 27.79 2.39 5.52
CA ASP A 287 26.92 3.53 5.84
C ASP A 287 25.44 3.16 5.71
N ILE A 288 25.09 2.35 4.71
CA ILE A 288 23.73 1.83 4.52
C ILE A 288 23.33 0.92 5.69
N TYR A 289 24.22 -0.01 6.09
CA TYR A 289 23.99 -0.89 7.23
C TYR A 289 23.80 -0.10 8.53
N ASP A 290 24.68 0.85 8.82
CA ASP A 290 24.63 1.68 10.01
C ASP A 290 23.33 2.50 10.07
N TYR A 291 22.91 3.05 8.94
CA TYR A 291 21.65 3.78 8.84
C TYR A 291 20.44 2.88 9.15
N LEU A 292 20.37 1.70 8.55
CA LEU A 292 19.26 0.77 8.78
C LEU A 292 19.28 0.18 10.20
N GLN A 293 20.49 -0.10 10.75
CA GLN A 293 20.64 -0.52 12.14
C GLN A 293 20.14 0.55 13.12
N LYS A 294 20.42 1.83 12.83
CA LYS A 294 19.89 2.95 13.62
C LYS A 294 18.35 2.96 13.60
N ILE A 295 17.74 2.80 12.43
CA ILE A 295 16.27 2.73 12.30
C ILE A 295 15.71 1.58 13.14
N ALA A 296 16.30 0.39 13.07
CA ALA A 296 15.90 -0.74 13.90
C ALA A 296 15.97 -0.40 15.40
N ASN A 297 17.09 0.18 15.84
CA ASN A 297 17.29 0.58 17.24
C ASN A 297 16.28 1.62 17.71
N ASP A 298 15.89 2.54 16.86
CA ASP A 298 14.94 3.60 17.20
C ASP A 298 13.49 3.07 17.21
N ARG A 299 13.13 2.11 16.33
CA ARG A 299 11.73 1.74 16.08
C ARG A 299 11.31 0.38 16.63
N ALA A 300 12.22 -0.60 16.68
CA ALA A 300 11.81 -1.99 16.88
C ALA A 300 11.82 -2.47 18.35
N LYS A 301 12.41 -1.74 19.27
CA LYS A 301 12.66 -2.21 20.66
C LYS A 301 11.45 -2.83 21.36
N ASN A 302 10.28 -2.28 21.14
CA ASN A 302 9.05 -2.70 21.79
C ASN A 302 8.10 -3.46 20.84
N GLY A 303 8.56 -3.89 19.68
CA GLY A 303 7.71 -4.41 18.61
C GLY A 303 7.01 -3.28 17.82
N GLY A 304 5.94 -3.62 17.08
CA GLY A 304 5.15 -2.64 16.32
C GLY A 304 5.88 -2.00 15.13
N PHE A 305 6.96 -2.63 14.66
CA PHE A 305 7.74 -2.16 13.53
C PHE A 305 8.04 -3.27 12.52
N CYS A 306 7.93 -2.94 11.24
CA CYS A 306 8.28 -3.79 10.12
C CYS A 306 9.10 -2.99 9.09
N PHE A 307 10.18 -3.55 8.59
CA PHE A 307 10.87 -2.93 7.47
C PHE A 307 10.03 -3.03 6.19
N LEU A 308 9.86 -1.93 5.46
CA LEU A 308 9.47 -1.95 4.06
C LEU A 308 10.76 -1.99 3.23
N ALA A 309 11.07 -3.13 2.65
CA ALA A 309 12.32 -3.37 1.94
C ALA A 309 12.14 -3.20 0.42
N THR A 310 11.56 -2.07 0.03
CA THR A 310 11.34 -1.74 -1.38
C THR A 310 12.04 -0.44 -1.73
N ILE A 311 12.91 -0.51 -2.74
CA ILE A 311 13.50 0.65 -3.42
C ILE A 311 12.94 0.67 -4.82
N LEU A 312 12.41 1.82 -5.23
CA LEU A 312 12.02 2.03 -6.62
C LEU A 312 13.29 2.22 -7.47
N ILE A 313 13.46 1.38 -8.49
CA ILE A 313 14.59 1.42 -9.41
C ILE A 313 14.07 1.92 -10.75
N PRO A 314 14.37 3.18 -11.12
CA PRO A 314 13.83 3.79 -12.34
C PRO A 314 14.35 3.14 -13.63
N ASP A 315 15.53 2.55 -13.57
CA ASP A 315 16.20 1.91 -14.71
C ASP A 315 16.79 0.57 -14.26
N GLU A 316 16.24 -0.52 -14.76
CA GLU A 316 16.73 -1.88 -14.49
C GLU A 316 18.17 -2.10 -15.00
N GLY A 317 18.69 -1.23 -15.86
CA GLY A 317 20.09 -1.21 -16.32
C GLY A 317 21.04 -0.49 -15.35
N ASP A 318 20.55 0.22 -14.34
CA ASP A 318 21.40 0.90 -13.36
C ASP A 318 22.00 -0.10 -12.36
N SER A 319 23.22 -0.55 -12.69
CA SER A 319 23.96 -1.53 -11.89
C SER A 319 24.23 -1.07 -10.45
N ARG A 320 24.34 0.26 -10.23
CA ARG A 320 24.52 0.81 -8.90
C ARG A 320 23.24 0.73 -8.08
N MET A 321 22.11 1.10 -8.64
CA MET A 321 20.82 1.00 -7.96
C MET A 321 20.47 -0.46 -7.65
N LEU A 322 20.79 -1.38 -8.55
CA LEU A 322 20.67 -2.82 -8.29
C LEU A 322 21.55 -3.26 -7.13
N HIS A 323 22.81 -2.81 -7.07
CA HIS A 323 23.72 -3.11 -5.96
C HIS A 323 23.18 -2.54 -4.62
N VAL A 324 22.77 -1.28 -4.60
CA VAL A 324 22.18 -0.65 -3.40
C VAL A 324 20.95 -1.43 -2.92
N ASN A 325 20.07 -1.84 -3.82
CA ASN A 325 18.91 -2.67 -3.48
C ASN A 325 19.31 -4.01 -2.85
N ASP A 326 20.33 -4.68 -3.39
CA ASP A 326 20.85 -5.93 -2.83
C ASP A 326 21.41 -5.72 -1.43
N VAL A 327 22.23 -4.66 -1.23
CA VAL A 327 22.79 -4.29 0.07
C VAL A 327 21.70 -4.01 1.10
N VAL A 328 20.69 -3.20 0.75
CA VAL A 328 19.57 -2.88 1.64
C VAL A 328 18.79 -4.11 2.04
N ASN A 329 18.45 -4.97 1.08
CA ASN A 329 17.67 -6.16 1.38
C ASN A 329 18.44 -7.13 2.27
N LYS A 330 19.75 -7.29 2.02
CA LYS A 330 20.64 -8.10 2.85
C LYS A 330 20.77 -7.51 4.26
N ALA A 331 21.02 -6.20 4.36
CA ALA A 331 21.12 -5.51 5.64
C ALA A 331 19.85 -5.64 6.48
N ILE A 332 18.68 -5.37 5.89
CA ILE A 332 17.38 -5.51 6.56
C ILE A 332 17.17 -6.94 7.06
N TYR A 333 17.54 -7.95 6.25
CA TYR A 333 17.43 -9.34 6.66
C TYR A 333 18.34 -9.69 7.84
N GLU A 334 19.63 -9.34 7.76
CA GLU A 334 20.63 -9.64 8.80
C GLU A 334 20.34 -8.88 10.09
N ILE A 335 20.06 -7.58 10.00
CA ILE A 335 19.68 -6.75 11.15
C ILE A 335 18.41 -7.31 11.81
N GLY A 336 17.38 -7.56 11.01
CA GLY A 336 16.10 -8.03 11.50
C GLY A 336 16.24 -9.34 12.29
N HIS A 337 16.91 -10.34 11.71
CA HIS A 337 17.08 -11.66 12.32
C HIS A 337 17.99 -11.71 13.54
N ASN A 338 18.78 -10.67 13.77
CA ASN A 338 19.69 -10.59 14.93
C ASN A 338 19.23 -9.62 16.02
N PHE A 339 18.18 -8.84 15.76
CA PHE A 339 17.81 -7.70 16.60
C PHE A 339 17.36 -8.09 18.01
N TYR A 340 16.57 -9.15 18.17
CA TYR A 340 16.03 -9.58 19.47
C TYR A 340 16.79 -10.76 20.11
N LYS A 341 17.97 -11.13 19.58
CA LYS A 341 18.80 -12.22 20.10
C LYS A 341 19.68 -11.76 21.28
#